data_8fc1d5bb98c8bf822fb8171fe8a925a6
#
_entry.id   8fc1d5bb98c8bf822fb8171fe8a925a6
#
_cell.length_a   1.000
_cell.length_b   1.000
_cell.length_c   1.000
_cell.angle_alpha   90.00
_cell.angle_beta   90.00
_cell.angle_gamma   90.00
#
_symmetry.space_group_name_H-M   'P 1'
#
loop_
_entity.id
_entity.type
_entity.pdbx_description
1 polymer ?
#
loop_
_entity_poly.entity_id
_entity_poly.type
_entity_poly.pdbx_seq_one_letter_code
_entity_poly.pdbx_strand_id
1 'polypeptide(L)'
;MSEYKISVPRLKLPKKFAKSPAKYLRKIVIDNAEGRGLLTPENRNEYLQRIDHEIAVFERCGYVEYLLGVVKMTEEMSLLGISYISGRGVFSASLVFYCLRITNIDPVKYDLMFARFMPEERPKFTEVELLIGKILSPSRLQDLEKAIGCDKSDGHSVTLVASNIAGLISRTNHEIWDKCGLMLTDLSNSCDLRIPLDDPETYRSLHYGNLTGIYCLNHRRLVNEMYFNPPTSFNDLVRLCAMNRPGAFESFSDNDSRYCFQEEIMCDAMACGFSEAEADDLRRAVGRKQTEKLELYRPRWVAQYGEASWQTMTEQGLWSYPKAHAVALAYLTYITAYLKTHFPEEFTRAALCVAASEDC
;
A
#
# COMPACT_ATOMS: atom_id res chain seq x y z
N MET A 1 11.73 16.20 0.13
CA MET A 1 10.49 15.80 -0.57
C MET A 1 9.47 16.89 -0.33
N SER A 2 8.88 17.44 -1.40
CA SER A 2 7.83 18.46 -1.26
C SER A 2 6.51 17.77 -0.95
N GLU A 3 5.80 18.26 0.06
CA GLU A 3 4.51 17.74 0.50
C GLU A 3 3.45 18.82 0.36
N TYR A 4 2.27 18.46 -0.14
CA TYR A 4 1.14 19.35 -0.33
C TYR A 4 -0.07 18.75 0.40
N LYS A 5 -0.61 19.50 1.35
CA LYS A 5 -1.86 19.13 2.02
C LYS A 5 -3.02 19.80 1.29
N ILE A 6 -3.82 18.98 0.62
CA ILE A 6 -4.99 19.42 -0.12
C ILE A 6 -6.23 19.07 0.68
N SER A 7 -7.05 20.06 1.00
CA SER A 7 -8.31 19.83 1.71
C SER A 7 -9.26 18.98 0.85
N VAL A 8 -9.91 18.01 1.45
CA VAL A 8 -10.84 17.12 0.76
C VAL A 8 -12.20 17.81 0.61
N PRO A 9 -12.79 17.85 -0.61
CA PRO A 9 -14.07 18.51 -0.83
C PRO A 9 -15.22 17.71 -0.20
N ARG A 10 -16.22 18.42 0.28
CA ARG A 10 -17.50 17.80 0.66
C ARG A 10 -18.35 17.62 -0.59
N LEU A 11 -18.71 16.36 -0.90
CA LEU A 11 -19.49 16.06 -2.09
C LEU A 11 -20.98 16.36 -1.93
N LYS A 12 -21.54 17.00 -2.95
CA LYS A 12 -22.98 17.12 -3.11
C LYS A 12 -23.53 15.82 -3.70
N LEU A 13 -24.08 14.96 -2.84
CA LEU A 13 -24.56 13.64 -3.24
C LEU A 13 -25.81 13.73 -4.13
N PRO A 14 -26.01 12.76 -5.04
CA PRO A 14 -27.26 12.62 -5.77
C PRO A 14 -28.46 12.54 -4.81
N LYS A 15 -29.60 13.16 -5.17
CA LYS A 15 -30.78 13.27 -4.28
C LYS A 15 -31.19 11.95 -3.63
N LYS A 16 -31.13 10.82 -4.37
CA LYS A 16 -31.49 9.49 -3.86
C LYS A 16 -30.53 8.94 -2.79
N PHE A 17 -29.32 9.48 -2.70
CA PHE A 17 -28.29 9.07 -1.73
C PHE A 17 -27.98 10.13 -0.67
N ALA A 18 -28.63 11.28 -0.72
CA ALA A 18 -28.35 12.41 0.18
C ALA A 18 -28.47 12.05 1.67
N LYS A 19 -29.29 11.03 2.02
CA LYS A 19 -29.45 10.54 3.40
C LYS A 19 -28.69 9.23 3.68
N SER A 20 -27.89 8.74 2.74
CA SER A 20 -27.21 7.45 2.85
C SER A 20 -25.87 7.47 2.09
N PRO A 21 -24.87 8.25 2.53
CA PRO A 21 -23.55 8.35 1.88
C PRO A 21 -22.86 6.98 1.73
N ALA A 22 -22.97 6.10 2.73
CA ALA A 22 -22.41 4.76 2.70
C ALA A 22 -22.99 3.90 1.56
N LYS A 23 -24.29 4.01 1.26
CA LYS A 23 -24.89 3.32 0.11
C LYS A 23 -24.37 3.87 -1.22
N TYR A 24 -24.06 5.16 -1.29
CA TYR A 24 -23.45 5.74 -2.47
C TYR A 24 -22.02 5.28 -2.65
N LEU A 25 -21.22 5.28 -1.58
CA LEU A 25 -19.87 4.75 -1.59
C LEU A 25 -19.88 3.28 -2.04
N ARG A 26 -20.75 2.45 -1.45
CA ARG A 26 -20.90 1.04 -1.82
C ARG A 26 -21.18 0.88 -3.32
N LYS A 27 -22.08 1.69 -3.86
CA LYS A 27 -22.40 1.66 -5.30
C LYS A 27 -21.16 1.94 -6.14
N ILE A 28 -20.42 3.02 -5.85
CA ILE A 28 -19.19 3.38 -6.59
C ILE A 28 -18.15 2.26 -6.50
N VAL A 29 -17.94 1.69 -5.31
CA VAL A 29 -16.98 0.60 -5.08
C VAL A 29 -17.33 -0.62 -5.92
N ILE A 30 -18.61 -1.03 -5.95
CA ILE A 30 -19.07 -2.19 -6.72
C ILE A 30 -18.99 -1.90 -8.23
N ASP A 31 -19.48 -0.74 -8.69
CA ASP A 31 -19.41 -0.35 -10.10
C ASP A 31 -17.94 -0.37 -10.60
N ASN A 32 -17.01 0.12 -9.81
CA ASN A 32 -15.58 0.08 -10.14
C ASN A 32 -15.01 -1.36 -10.13
N ALA A 33 -15.39 -2.17 -9.15
CA ALA A 33 -14.94 -3.56 -9.06
C ALA A 33 -15.44 -4.39 -10.24
N GLU A 34 -16.71 -4.22 -10.65
CA GLU A 34 -17.31 -4.88 -11.82
C GLU A 34 -16.65 -4.37 -13.12
N GLY A 35 -16.50 -3.06 -13.28
CA GLY A 35 -15.89 -2.46 -14.47
C GLY A 35 -14.42 -2.88 -14.68
N ARG A 36 -13.72 -3.27 -13.62
CA ARG A 36 -12.34 -3.80 -13.66
C ARG A 36 -12.27 -5.32 -13.75
N GLY A 37 -13.41 -6.03 -13.74
CA GLY A 37 -13.45 -7.49 -13.74
C GLY A 37 -12.89 -8.14 -12.47
N LEU A 38 -12.91 -7.43 -11.33
CA LEU A 38 -12.41 -7.95 -10.06
C LEU A 38 -13.37 -8.97 -9.43
N LEU A 39 -14.66 -8.86 -9.73
CA LEU A 39 -15.70 -9.74 -9.20
C LEU A 39 -15.96 -10.89 -10.19
N THR A 40 -15.40 -12.05 -9.90
CA THR A 40 -15.69 -13.30 -10.62
C THR A 40 -16.78 -14.11 -9.92
N PRO A 41 -17.42 -15.09 -10.57
CA PRO A 41 -18.39 -15.95 -9.90
C PRO A 41 -17.83 -16.64 -8.65
N GLU A 42 -16.53 -16.98 -8.65
CA GLU A 42 -15.86 -17.72 -7.59
C GLU A 42 -15.58 -16.85 -6.36
N ASN A 43 -15.18 -15.57 -6.56
CA ASN A 43 -14.76 -14.69 -5.47
C ASN A 43 -15.82 -13.65 -5.06
N ARG A 44 -16.93 -13.53 -5.81
CA ARG A 44 -17.92 -12.46 -5.63
C ARG A 44 -18.45 -12.34 -4.19
N ASN A 45 -18.78 -13.46 -3.58
CA ASN A 45 -19.33 -13.45 -2.22
C ASN A 45 -18.31 -12.97 -1.19
N GLU A 46 -17.10 -13.45 -1.27
CA GLU A 46 -15.99 -13.04 -0.38
C GLU A 46 -15.71 -11.54 -0.50
N TYR A 47 -15.56 -11.04 -1.73
CA TYR A 47 -15.29 -9.62 -1.98
C TYR A 47 -16.43 -8.73 -1.53
N LEU A 48 -17.69 -9.09 -1.81
CA LEU A 48 -18.84 -8.30 -1.35
C LEU A 48 -18.96 -8.27 0.17
N GLN A 49 -18.76 -9.40 0.85
CA GLN A 49 -18.73 -9.43 2.32
C GLN A 49 -17.63 -8.54 2.88
N ARG A 50 -16.43 -8.60 2.30
CA ARG A 50 -15.32 -7.75 2.71
C ARG A 50 -15.61 -6.26 2.47
N ILE A 51 -16.16 -5.89 1.32
CA ILE A 51 -16.57 -4.50 1.00
C ILE A 51 -17.62 -4.01 2.01
N ASP A 52 -18.64 -4.82 2.28
CA ASP A 52 -19.73 -4.45 3.20
C ASP A 52 -19.22 -4.28 4.63
N HIS A 53 -18.32 -5.16 5.07
CA HIS A 53 -17.65 -5.06 6.35
C HIS A 53 -16.83 -3.76 6.47
N GLU A 54 -15.97 -3.47 5.49
CA GLU A 54 -15.13 -2.27 5.51
C GLU A 54 -15.96 -0.98 5.50
N ILE A 55 -17.01 -0.92 4.67
CA ILE A 55 -17.90 0.24 4.60
C ILE A 55 -18.64 0.46 5.92
N ALA A 56 -19.09 -0.62 6.58
CA ALA A 56 -19.73 -0.50 7.90
C ALA A 56 -18.77 0.08 8.97
N VAL A 57 -17.48 -0.31 8.93
CA VAL A 57 -16.45 0.29 9.80
C VAL A 57 -16.23 1.76 9.44
N PHE A 58 -16.11 2.09 8.16
CA PHE A 58 -15.93 3.47 7.70
C PHE A 58 -17.11 4.37 8.07
N GLU A 59 -18.34 3.86 8.00
CA GLU A 59 -19.54 4.61 8.40
C GLU A 59 -19.53 4.92 9.91
N ARG A 60 -19.19 3.94 10.76
CA ARG A 60 -19.10 4.12 12.21
C ARG A 60 -18.06 5.17 12.62
N CYS A 61 -16.97 5.32 11.88
CA CYS A 61 -15.91 6.28 12.20
C CYS A 61 -15.98 7.60 11.40
N GLY A 62 -17.06 7.83 10.65
CA GLY A 62 -17.24 9.06 9.86
C GLY A 62 -16.30 9.17 8.65
N TYR A 63 -15.75 8.06 8.16
CA TYR A 63 -14.75 8.05 7.08
C TYR A 63 -15.36 8.09 5.66
N VAL A 64 -16.68 7.83 5.55
CA VAL A 64 -17.36 7.69 4.25
C VAL A 64 -17.33 8.97 3.42
N GLU A 65 -17.67 10.11 4.04
CA GLU A 65 -17.68 11.41 3.33
C GLU A 65 -16.28 11.81 2.89
N TYR A 66 -15.27 11.55 3.72
CA TYR A 66 -13.87 11.74 3.38
C TYR A 66 -13.46 10.92 2.17
N LEU A 67 -13.78 9.63 2.12
CA LEU A 67 -13.46 8.76 0.99
C LEU A 67 -14.12 9.22 -0.30
N LEU A 68 -15.37 9.64 -0.24
CA LEU A 68 -16.07 10.20 -1.41
C LEU A 68 -15.36 11.46 -1.92
N GLY A 69 -14.88 12.31 -1.02
CA GLY A 69 -14.07 13.47 -1.38
C GLY A 69 -12.72 13.09 -2.00
N VAL A 70 -12.05 12.05 -1.48
CA VAL A 70 -10.81 11.52 -2.06
C VAL A 70 -11.04 11.01 -3.49
N VAL A 71 -12.13 10.28 -3.73
CA VAL A 71 -12.50 9.82 -5.09
C VAL A 71 -12.64 11.01 -6.04
N LYS A 72 -13.39 12.05 -5.64
CA LYS A 72 -13.53 13.26 -6.45
C LYS A 72 -12.19 13.91 -6.74
N MET A 73 -11.31 14.00 -5.74
CA MET A 73 -10.00 14.58 -5.92
C MET A 73 -9.15 13.79 -6.91
N THR A 74 -9.13 12.45 -6.82
CA THR A 74 -8.36 11.61 -7.74
C THR A 74 -8.91 11.68 -9.18
N GLU A 75 -10.22 11.82 -9.37
CA GLU A 75 -10.84 12.09 -10.68
C GLU A 75 -10.34 13.41 -11.27
N GLU A 76 -10.36 14.50 -10.49
CA GLU A 76 -9.88 15.81 -10.95
C GLU A 76 -8.37 15.81 -11.20
N MET A 77 -7.58 15.11 -10.38
CA MET A 77 -6.15 14.93 -10.65
C MET A 77 -5.93 14.26 -12.01
N SER A 78 -6.71 13.23 -12.33
CA SER A 78 -6.66 12.54 -13.62
C SER A 78 -6.99 13.51 -14.77
N LEU A 79 -8.06 14.27 -14.67
CA LEU A 79 -8.47 15.26 -15.69
C LEU A 79 -7.41 16.34 -15.91
N LEU A 80 -6.72 16.75 -14.86
CA LEU A 80 -5.61 17.70 -14.93
C LEU A 80 -4.27 17.08 -15.37
N GLY A 81 -4.22 15.78 -15.66
CA GLY A 81 -3.00 15.06 -16.01
C GLY A 81 -1.98 15.02 -14.85
N ILE A 82 -2.46 15.00 -13.62
CA ILE A 82 -1.65 14.77 -12.42
C ILE A 82 -1.68 13.27 -12.12
N SER A 83 -0.66 12.56 -12.57
CA SER A 83 -0.52 11.14 -12.29
C SER A 83 -0.10 10.91 -10.83
N TYR A 84 -0.64 9.85 -10.22
CA TYR A 84 -0.27 9.43 -8.88
C TYR A 84 -0.10 7.92 -8.80
N ILE A 85 0.63 7.47 -7.80
CA ILE A 85 0.66 6.07 -7.35
C ILE A 85 0.27 6.02 -5.88
N SER A 86 -0.21 4.88 -5.43
CA SER A 86 -0.58 4.73 -4.02
C SER A 86 0.62 5.00 -3.12
N GLY A 87 0.37 5.72 -2.04
CA GLY A 87 1.33 5.91 -0.97
C GLY A 87 1.71 4.59 -0.32
N ARG A 88 2.81 4.61 0.42
CA ARG A 88 3.24 3.50 1.27
C ARG A 88 2.34 3.47 2.49
N GLY A 89 1.96 2.28 2.95
CA GLY A 89 1.31 2.19 4.25
C GLY A 89 0.26 1.11 4.38
N VAL A 90 -0.45 1.19 5.48
CA VAL A 90 -1.47 0.22 5.90
C VAL A 90 -2.75 0.29 5.06
N PHE A 91 -2.94 1.35 4.27
CA PHE A 91 -4.11 1.53 3.38
C PHE A 91 -4.29 0.38 2.38
N SER A 92 -3.19 -0.27 1.98
CA SER A 92 -3.22 -1.43 1.08
C SER A 92 -3.97 -2.63 1.67
N ALA A 93 -4.32 -2.60 2.96
CA ALA A 93 -5.17 -3.61 3.59
C ALA A 93 -6.68 -3.40 3.35
N SER A 94 -7.09 -2.33 2.65
CA SER A 94 -8.49 -2.06 2.34
C SER A 94 -8.87 -2.44 0.92
N LEU A 95 -9.86 -3.30 0.78
CA LEU A 95 -10.45 -3.67 -0.50
C LEU A 95 -11.25 -2.51 -1.11
N VAL A 96 -11.90 -1.70 -0.28
CA VAL A 96 -12.58 -0.47 -0.72
C VAL A 96 -11.59 0.48 -1.39
N PHE A 97 -10.41 0.69 -0.78
CA PHE A 97 -9.36 1.54 -1.35
C PHE A 97 -8.82 0.99 -2.68
N TYR A 98 -8.67 -0.33 -2.77
CA TYR A 98 -8.26 -1.00 -4.00
C TYR A 98 -9.30 -0.84 -5.12
N CYS A 99 -10.59 -1.04 -4.81
CA CYS A 99 -11.67 -0.82 -5.77
C CYS A 99 -11.77 0.64 -6.22
N LEU A 100 -11.51 1.59 -5.34
CA LEU A 100 -11.48 3.04 -5.64
C LEU A 100 -10.19 3.53 -6.30
N ARG A 101 -9.25 2.62 -6.60
CA ARG A 101 -7.94 2.94 -7.19
C ARG A 101 -7.07 3.88 -6.32
N ILE A 102 -7.35 3.97 -5.03
CA ILE A 102 -6.51 4.67 -4.06
C ILE A 102 -5.25 3.86 -3.76
N THR A 103 -5.35 2.51 -3.82
CA THR A 103 -4.22 1.59 -3.70
C THR A 103 -4.16 0.63 -4.89
N ASN A 104 -3.00 0.00 -5.11
CA ASN A 104 -2.74 -0.92 -6.23
C ASN A 104 -2.75 -2.39 -5.82
N ILE A 105 -2.95 -2.64 -4.53
CA ILE A 105 -2.82 -3.96 -3.93
C ILE A 105 -4.20 -4.51 -3.65
N ASP A 106 -4.46 -5.71 -4.18
CA ASP A 106 -5.63 -6.49 -3.81
C ASP A 106 -5.39 -7.13 -2.43
N PRO A 107 -6.06 -6.66 -1.37
CA PRO A 107 -5.79 -7.16 -0.02
C PRO A 107 -6.30 -8.59 0.20
N VAL A 108 -7.28 -9.06 -0.57
CA VAL A 108 -7.79 -10.42 -0.47
C VAL A 108 -6.75 -11.39 -1.05
N LYS A 109 -6.23 -11.09 -2.24
CA LYS A 109 -5.20 -11.91 -2.90
C LYS A 109 -3.95 -12.10 -2.04
N TYR A 110 -3.56 -11.09 -1.25
CA TYR A 110 -2.36 -11.13 -0.41
C TYR A 110 -2.65 -11.37 1.07
N ASP A 111 -3.88 -11.74 1.40
CA ASP A 111 -4.30 -11.99 2.79
C ASP A 111 -3.88 -10.85 3.72
N LEU A 112 -4.32 -9.62 3.41
CA LEU A 112 -4.05 -8.44 4.20
C LEU A 112 -5.18 -8.15 5.18
N MET A 113 -4.83 -8.07 6.46
CA MET A 113 -5.77 -7.88 7.55
C MET A 113 -6.26 -6.43 7.62
N PHE A 114 -7.56 -6.19 7.39
CA PHE A 114 -8.16 -4.85 7.45
C PHE A 114 -8.06 -4.21 8.83
N ALA A 115 -8.21 -5.00 9.89
CA ALA A 115 -8.07 -4.56 11.26
C ALA A 115 -6.72 -3.91 11.57
N ARG A 116 -5.66 -4.30 10.83
CA ARG A 116 -4.34 -3.67 10.95
C ARG A 116 -4.34 -2.24 10.44
N PHE A 117 -5.19 -1.91 9.47
CA PHE A 117 -5.43 -0.55 9.00
C PHE A 117 -6.45 0.16 9.93
N MET A 118 -7.61 -0.44 10.13
CA MET A 118 -8.73 0.16 10.87
C MET A 118 -9.40 -0.88 11.77
N PRO A 119 -8.97 -1.00 13.04
CA PRO A 119 -9.56 -1.91 13.99
C PRO A 119 -11.03 -1.52 14.28
N GLU A 120 -11.94 -2.50 14.30
CA GLU A 120 -13.37 -2.25 14.51
C GLU A 120 -13.70 -1.57 15.85
N GLU A 121 -13.04 -2.02 16.92
CA GLU A 121 -13.33 -1.54 18.29
C GLU A 121 -12.75 -0.16 18.55
N ARG A 122 -11.68 0.23 17.83
CA ARG A 122 -10.99 1.51 18.01
C ARG A 122 -10.55 2.07 16.65
N PRO A 123 -11.51 2.42 15.77
CA PRO A 123 -11.17 2.95 14.46
C PRO A 123 -10.40 4.27 14.62
N LYS A 124 -9.30 4.39 13.90
CA LYS A 124 -8.46 5.58 13.90
C LYS A 124 -8.54 6.24 12.53
N PHE A 125 -8.98 7.48 12.51
CA PHE A 125 -8.95 8.28 11.30
C PHE A 125 -7.50 8.47 10.82
N THR A 126 -7.24 8.16 9.56
CA THR A 126 -5.91 8.30 8.95
C THR A 126 -6.08 8.93 7.58
N GLU A 127 -5.44 10.07 7.35
CA GLU A 127 -5.47 10.77 6.07
C GLU A 127 -4.71 9.98 5.00
N VAL A 128 -5.22 10.02 3.77
CA VAL A 128 -4.61 9.35 2.61
C VAL A 128 -3.38 10.11 2.16
N GLU A 129 -2.32 9.38 1.83
CA GLU A 129 -1.11 9.87 1.18
C GLU A 129 -1.02 9.30 -0.24
N LEU A 130 -0.80 10.16 -1.22
CA LEU A 130 -0.58 9.79 -2.62
C LEU A 130 0.78 10.30 -3.08
N LEU A 131 1.53 9.46 -3.79
CA LEU A 131 2.82 9.84 -4.37
C LEU A 131 2.60 10.37 -5.79
N ILE A 132 3.08 11.58 -6.06
CA ILE A 132 3.00 12.23 -7.37
C ILE A 132 4.37 12.30 -8.03
N GLY A 133 4.41 12.22 -9.36
CA GLY A 133 5.66 12.09 -10.13
C GLY A 133 6.49 13.35 -10.27
N LYS A 134 5.97 14.50 -9.86
CA LYS A 134 6.68 15.78 -9.93
C LYS A 134 6.16 16.79 -8.92
N ILE A 135 7.00 17.78 -8.63
CA ILE A 135 6.61 18.96 -7.84
C ILE A 135 5.53 19.74 -8.62
N LEU A 136 4.43 20.07 -7.95
CA LEU A 136 3.38 20.89 -8.55
C LEU A 136 3.73 22.36 -8.42
N SER A 137 3.61 23.09 -9.53
CA SER A 137 3.70 24.57 -9.48
C SER A 137 2.52 25.16 -8.69
N PRO A 138 2.68 26.36 -8.11
CA PRO A 138 1.57 27.04 -7.42
C PRO A 138 0.30 27.17 -8.28
N SER A 139 0.44 27.43 -9.58
CA SER A 139 -0.69 27.50 -10.52
C SER A 139 -1.42 26.16 -10.64
N ARG A 140 -0.69 25.06 -10.77
CA ARG A 140 -1.30 23.72 -10.84
C ARG A 140 -1.99 23.30 -9.55
N LEU A 141 -1.44 23.70 -8.40
CA LEU A 141 -2.10 23.49 -7.11
C LEU A 141 -3.42 24.28 -7.04
N GLN A 142 -3.41 25.54 -7.48
CA GLN A 142 -4.63 26.36 -7.56
C GLN A 142 -5.66 25.78 -8.53
N ASP A 143 -5.22 25.27 -9.68
CA ASP A 143 -6.12 24.61 -10.65
C ASP A 143 -6.77 23.38 -10.04
N LEU A 144 -6.02 22.55 -9.29
CA LEU A 144 -6.56 21.40 -8.58
C LEU A 144 -7.54 21.84 -7.49
N GLU A 145 -7.17 22.77 -6.61
CA GLU A 145 -8.04 23.29 -5.55
C GLU A 145 -9.35 23.86 -6.11
N LYS A 146 -9.26 24.58 -7.25
CA LYS A 146 -10.43 25.11 -7.94
C LYS A 146 -11.31 24.02 -8.55
N ALA A 147 -10.70 23.01 -9.19
CA ALA A 147 -11.41 21.90 -9.81
C ALA A 147 -12.18 21.06 -8.78
N ILE A 148 -11.57 20.79 -7.63
CA ILE A 148 -12.23 20.05 -6.55
C ILE A 148 -13.27 20.90 -5.79
N GLY A 149 -13.28 22.23 -5.96
CA GLY A 149 -14.24 23.10 -5.29
C GLY A 149 -14.10 23.12 -3.77
N CYS A 150 -12.86 23.15 -3.29
CA CYS A 150 -12.53 22.99 -1.88
C CYS A 150 -13.06 24.16 -1.04
N ASP A 151 -14.05 23.90 -0.22
CA ASP A 151 -14.41 24.77 0.89
C ASP A 151 -13.48 24.41 2.07
N LYS A 152 -12.62 25.32 2.51
CA LYS A 152 -11.54 25.08 3.50
C LYS A 152 -12.03 24.69 4.90
N SER A 153 -13.33 24.39 5.06
CA SER A 153 -13.99 24.30 6.36
C SER A 153 -14.00 22.92 7.05
N ASP A 154 -13.70 21.81 6.36
CA ASP A 154 -13.98 20.47 6.91
C ASP A 154 -12.79 19.76 7.58
N GLY A 155 -11.61 20.36 7.62
CA GLY A 155 -10.50 19.91 8.48
C GLY A 155 -9.73 18.65 8.04
N HIS A 156 -10.20 17.91 7.04
CA HIS A 156 -9.53 16.70 6.53
C HIS A 156 -8.82 16.98 5.20
N SER A 157 -7.65 16.37 5.03
CA SER A 157 -6.81 16.56 3.85
C SER A 157 -6.32 15.24 3.26
N VAL A 158 -5.87 15.32 2.01
CA VAL A 158 -5.00 14.33 1.37
C VAL A 158 -3.61 14.92 1.27
N THR A 159 -2.60 14.14 1.60
CA THR A 159 -1.21 14.55 1.42
C THR A 159 -0.70 14.06 0.07
N LEU A 160 -0.33 14.99 -0.81
CA LEU A 160 0.39 14.68 -2.06
C LEU A 160 1.88 14.83 -1.79
N VAL A 161 2.65 13.77 -2.05
CA VAL A 161 4.10 13.76 -1.82
C VAL A 161 4.81 13.61 -3.15
N ALA A 162 5.64 14.58 -3.52
CA ALA A 162 6.49 14.47 -4.69
C ALA A 162 7.52 13.35 -4.48
N SER A 163 7.56 12.39 -5.39
CA SER A 163 8.35 11.17 -5.26
C SER A 163 9.04 10.80 -6.57
N ASN A 164 10.36 10.62 -6.51
CA ASN A 164 11.16 10.21 -7.66
C ASN A 164 10.72 8.86 -8.22
N ILE A 165 10.27 7.95 -7.36
CA ILE A 165 9.77 6.65 -7.82
C ILE A 165 8.49 6.79 -8.65
N ALA A 166 7.57 7.65 -8.22
CA ALA A 166 6.36 7.94 -9.00
C ALA A 166 6.73 8.63 -10.33
N GLY A 167 7.70 9.55 -10.30
CA GLY A 167 8.23 10.21 -11.47
C GLY A 167 8.90 9.24 -12.44
N LEU A 168 9.73 8.34 -11.94
CA LEU A 168 10.42 7.33 -12.74
C LEU A 168 9.42 6.39 -13.44
N ILE A 169 8.46 5.84 -12.71
CA ILE A 169 7.44 4.95 -13.27
C ILE A 169 6.60 5.68 -14.32
N SER A 170 6.08 6.86 -13.99
CA SER A 170 5.25 7.65 -14.90
C SER A 170 6.03 8.04 -16.18
N ARG A 171 7.25 8.52 -16.03
CA ARG A 171 8.09 8.92 -17.19
C ARG A 171 8.47 7.72 -18.04
N THR A 172 8.84 6.58 -17.46
CA THR A 172 9.16 5.37 -18.21
C THR A 172 7.97 4.91 -19.06
N ASN A 173 6.75 4.96 -18.50
CA ASN A 173 5.54 4.62 -19.23
C ASN A 173 5.28 5.57 -20.42
N HIS A 174 5.56 6.86 -20.28
CA HIS A 174 5.47 7.81 -21.41
C HIS A 174 6.49 7.49 -22.50
N GLU A 175 7.74 7.22 -22.15
CA GLU A 175 8.79 6.84 -23.11
C GLU A 175 8.40 5.56 -23.88
N ILE A 176 7.81 4.56 -23.19
CA ILE A 176 7.33 3.32 -23.81
C ILE A 176 6.17 3.62 -24.76
N TRP A 177 5.21 4.44 -24.33
CA TRP A 177 4.09 4.86 -25.17
C TRP A 177 4.55 5.58 -26.43
N ASP A 178 5.45 6.55 -26.30
CA ASP A 178 5.96 7.34 -27.42
C ASP A 178 6.74 6.48 -28.43
N LYS A 179 7.44 5.44 -27.95
CA LYS A 179 8.25 4.55 -28.80
C LYS A 179 7.44 3.48 -29.53
N CYS A 180 6.50 2.83 -28.86
CA CYS A 180 5.81 1.63 -29.38
C CYS A 180 4.29 1.62 -29.19
N GLY A 181 3.70 2.68 -28.65
CA GLY A 181 2.25 2.75 -28.42
C GLY A 181 1.72 1.76 -27.38
N LEU A 182 2.61 1.17 -26.57
CA LEU A 182 2.24 0.22 -25.54
C LEU A 182 1.89 0.94 -24.24
N MET A 183 0.71 0.66 -23.73
CA MET A 183 0.24 1.23 -22.46
C MET A 183 0.31 0.17 -21.36
N LEU A 184 1.33 0.26 -20.51
CA LEU A 184 1.51 -0.63 -19.34
C LEU A 184 0.70 -0.17 -18.13
N THR A 185 0.27 1.09 -18.13
CA THR A 185 -0.59 1.67 -17.10
C THR A 185 -1.67 2.49 -17.77
N ASP A 186 -2.77 2.73 -17.07
CA ASP A 186 -3.62 3.85 -17.41
C ASP A 186 -2.82 5.15 -17.14
N LEU A 187 -2.50 5.92 -18.18
CA LEU A 187 -1.70 7.14 -18.05
C LEU A 187 -2.34 8.19 -17.15
N SER A 188 -3.67 8.16 -17.01
CA SER A 188 -4.42 9.01 -16.11
C SER A 188 -4.43 8.47 -14.67
N ASN A 189 -4.20 7.16 -14.51
CA ASN A 189 -4.21 6.48 -13.22
C ASN A 189 -3.10 5.42 -13.20
N SER A 190 -1.87 5.86 -12.91
CA SER A 190 -0.69 5.00 -12.83
C SER A 190 -0.78 3.87 -11.78
N CYS A 191 -1.95 3.75 -11.15
CA CYS A 191 -2.26 2.68 -10.20
C CYS A 191 -2.73 1.38 -10.86
N ASP A 192 -3.12 1.37 -12.13
CA ASP A 192 -3.63 0.18 -12.81
C ASP A 192 -2.60 -0.39 -13.77
N LEU A 193 -1.57 -1.01 -13.20
CA LEU A 193 -0.50 -1.62 -13.97
C LEU A 193 -0.91 -2.99 -14.50
N ARG A 194 -0.81 -3.16 -15.81
CA ARG A 194 -1.02 -4.44 -16.51
C ARG A 194 0.27 -5.25 -16.62
N ILE A 195 1.04 -5.28 -15.51
CA ILE A 195 2.31 -6.00 -15.44
C ILE A 195 2.07 -7.31 -14.70
N PRO A 196 2.43 -8.48 -15.27
CA PRO A 196 2.40 -9.75 -14.55
C PRO A 196 3.40 -9.73 -13.40
N LEU A 197 3.00 -10.18 -12.21
CA LEU A 197 3.88 -10.22 -11.04
C LEU A 197 4.67 -11.53 -10.89
N ASP A 198 4.63 -12.38 -11.89
CA ASP A 198 5.25 -13.71 -11.93
C ASP A 198 6.23 -13.88 -13.11
N ASP A 199 6.68 -12.78 -13.70
CA ASP A 199 7.62 -12.82 -14.83
C ASP A 199 9.01 -13.33 -14.41
N PRO A 200 9.45 -14.50 -14.93
CA PRO A 200 10.71 -15.13 -14.51
C PRO A 200 11.96 -14.33 -14.90
N GLU A 201 11.87 -13.53 -15.98
CA GLU A 201 13.00 -12.73 -16.44
C GLU A 201 13.26 -11.57 -15.47
N THR A 202 12.22 -10.96 -14.96
CA THR A 202 12.32 -9.93 -13.93
C THR A 202 12.99 -10.49 -12.65
N TYR A 203 12.60 -11.68 -12.16
CA TYR A 203 13.26 -12.29 -11.00
C TYR A 203 14.71 -12.67 -11.28
N ARG A 204 15.02 -13.17 -12.48
CA ARG A 204 16.38 -13.47 -12.90
C ARG A 204 17.24 -12.20 -12.94
N SER A 205 16.69 -11.09 -13.41
CA SER A 205 17.41 -9.80 -13.45
C SER A 205 17.72 -9.26 -12.04
N LEU A 206 16.86 -9.52 -11.06
CA LEU A 206 17.12 -9.17 -9.67
C LEU A 206 18.31 -9.95 -9.07
N HIS A 207 18.54 -11.20 -9.50
CA HIS A 207 19.66 -12.01 -9.02
C HIS A 207 21.00 -11.52 -9.57
N TYR A 208 21.10 -11.30 -10.89
CA TYR A 208 22.38 -11.00 -11.56
C TYR A 208 22.51 -9.56 -12.02
N GLY A 209 21.44 -8.79 -11.89
CA GLY A 209 21.34 -7.50 -12.52
C GLY A 209 21.94 -6.34 -11.73
N ASN A 210 22.09 -5.24 -12.44
CA ASN A 210 22.39 -3.96 -11.84
C ASN A 210 21.11 -3.42 -11.14
N LEU A 211 21.13 -3.33 -9.82
CA LEU A 211 20.00 -2.87 -8.99
C LEU A 211 19.85 -1.35 -8.94
N THR A 212 20.72 -0.59 -9.60
CA THR A 212 20.64 0.88 -9.66
C THR A 212 19.27 1.31 -10.24
N GLY A 213 18.57 2.19 -9.54
CA GLY A 213 17.25 2.69 -9.92
C GLY A 213 16.08 1.76 -9.56
N ILE A 214 16.33 0.53 -9.08
CA ILE A 214 15.28 -0.35 -8.56
C ILE A 214 14.90 0.09 -7.15
N TYR A 215 13.61 0.29 -6.91
CA TYR A 215 13.12 0.78 -5.63
C TYR A 215 13.44 -0.18 -4.48
N CYS A 216 13.78 0.34 -3.32
CA CYS A 216 14.10 -0.40 -2.08
C CYS A 216 15.26 -1.40 -2.13
N LEU A 217 15.95 -1.61 -3.26
CA LEU A 217 17.00 -2.64 -3.37
C LEU A 217 18.44 -2.10 -3.43
N ASN A 218 18.66 -0.84 -3.11
CA ASN A 218 19.97 -0.19 -3.18
C ASN A 218 20.82 -0.38 -1.90
N HIS A 219 20.34 -1.10 -0.89
CA HIS A 219 21.09 -1.32 0.34
C HIS A 219 22.04 -2.51 0.21
N ARG A 220 23.32 -2.33 0.56
CA ARG A 220 24.39 -3.34 0.36
C ARG A 220 24.06 -4.74 0.93
N ARG A 221 23.38 -4.81 2.08
CA ARG A 221 22.99 -6.10 2.70
C ARG A 221 21.95 -6.84 1.87
N LEU A 222 20.97 -6.11 1.33
CA LEU A 222 19.96 -6.69 0.42
C LEU A 222 20.60 -7.23 -0.86
N VAL A 223 21.57 -6.52 -1.42
CA VAL A 223 22.30 -6.98 -2.61
C VAL A 223 22.97 -8.32 -2.34
N ASN A 224 23.63 -8.47 -1.17
CA ASN A 224 24.25 -9.73 -0.77
C ASN A 224 23.20 -10.83 -0.55
N GLU A 225 22.09 -10.53 0.14
CA GLU A 225 21.01 -11.50 0.35
C GLU A 225 20.44 -12.00 -0.97
N MET A 226 20.16 -11.11 -1.90
CA MET A 226 19.63 -11.49 -3.22
C MET A 226 20.62 -12.26 -4.07
N TYR A 227 21.93 -12.12 -3.84
CA TYR A 227 22.94 -12.91 -4.49
C TYR A 227 22.94 -14.37 -4.01
N PHE A 228 22.77 -14.61 -2.70
CA PHE A 228 22.74 -15.95 -2.12
C PHE A 228 21.36 -16.58 -2.12
N ASN A 229 20.30 -15.79 -1.90
CA ASN A 229 18.92 -16.19 -1.79
C ASN A 229 18.04 -15.29 -2.69
N PRO A 230 18.13 -15.43 -4.01
CA PRO A 230 17.35 -14.58 -4.92
C PRO A 230 15.85 -14.83 -4.77
N PRO A 231 15.02 -13.77 -4.82
CA PRO A 231 13.58 -13.94 -4.83
C PRO A 231 13.16 -14.66 -6.11
N THR A 232 12.29 -15.66 -5.99
CA THR A 232 11.71 -16.41 -7.11
C THR A 232 10.22 -16.16 -7.26
N SER A 233 9.63 -15.50 -6.29
CA SER A 233 8.22 -15.15 -6.26
C SER A 233 7.98 -13.75 -5.69
N PHE A 234 6.78 -13.22 -5.91
CA PHE A 234 6.39 -11.95 -5.32
C PHE A 234 6.39 -11.99 -3.79
N ASN A 235 6.02 -13.14 -3.18
CA ASN A 235 6.05 -13.30 -1.73
C ASN A 235 7.48 -13.25 -1.16
N ASP A 236 8.45 -13.81 -1.87
CA ASP A 236 9.87 -13.70 -1.46
C ASP A 236 10.31 -12.23 -1.46
N LEU A 237 9.92 -11.48 -2.50
CA LEU A 237 10.21 -10.05 -2.59
C LEU A 237 9.54 -9.25 -1.47
N VAL A 238 8.30 -9.62 -1.08
CA VAL A 238 7.60 -9.03 0.07
C VAL A 238 8.39 -9.24 1.37
N ARG A 239 8.89 -10.45 1.61
CA ARG A 239 9.71 -10.76 2.79
C ARG A 239 11.01 -9.99 2.77
N LEU A 240 11.71 -9.93 1.64
CA LEU A 240 12.93 -9.12 1.46
C LEU A 240 12.69 -7.64 1.79
N CYS A 241 11.60 -7.06 1.30
CA CYS A 241 11.23 -5.68 1.61
C CYS A 241 10.94 -5.47 3.12
N ALA A 242 10.32 -6.45 3.78
CA ALA A 242 10.08 -6.38 5.21
C ALA A 242 11.37 -6.44 6.03
N MET A 243 12.34 -7.22 5.58
CA MET A 243 13.65 -7.37 6.24
C MET A 243 14.62 -6.20 5.97
N ASN A 244 14.33 -5.32 5.01
CA ASN A 244 15.20 -4.19 4.64
C ASN A 244 15.28 -3.11 5.73
N ARG A 245 15.71 -3.50 6.92
CA ARG A 245 15.90 -2.61 8.08
C ARG A 245 17.08 -3.06 8.92
N PRO A 246 17.82 -2.13 9.56
CA PRO A 246 18.87 -2.49 10.51
C PRO A 246 18.32 -3.40 11.62
N GLY A 247 18.98 -4.51 11.88
CA GLY A 247 18.63 -5.49 12.92
C GLY A 247 17.60 -6.54 12.51
N ALA A 248 16.80 -6.32 11.45
CA ALA A 248 15.81 -7.31 11.01
C ALA A 248 16.47 -8.52 10.34
N PHE A 249 17.49 -8.32 9.50
CA PHE A 249 18.22 -9.41 8.87
C PHE A 249 18.86 -10.37 9.88
N GLU A 250 19.46 -9.82 10.93
CA GLU A 250 20.11 -10.61 11.98
C GLU A 250 19.11 -11.47 12.77
N SER A 251 17.86 -11.02 12.85
CA SER A 251 16.79 -11.70 13.60
C SER A 251 16.05 -12.74 12.76
N PHE A 252 16.15 -12.67 11.43
CA PHE A 252 15.44 -13.55 10.48
C PHE A 252 16.37 -14.37 9.58
N SER A 253 17.67 -14.40 9.87
CA SER A 253 18.70 -15.05 9.04
C SER A 253 18.60 -16.57 8.99
N ASP A 254 17.99 -17.19 9.98
CA ASP A 254 17.73 -18.62 10.00
C ASP A 254 16.32 -18.89 9.43
N ASN A 255 16.13 -19.95 8.69
CA ASN A 255 14.89 -20.31 7.96
C ASN A 255 13.58 -20.31 8.79
N ASP A 256 13.63 -19.93 10.07
CA ASP A 256 12.50 -19.86 11.00
C ASP A 256 12.07 -18.41 11.29
N SER A 257 11.77 -17.65 10.24
CA SER A 257 11.26 -16.27 10.36
C SER A 257 9.73 -16.23 10.50
N ARG A 258 9.19 -16.89 11.54
CA ARG A 258 7.75 -17.04 11.73
C ARG A 258 7.03 -15.69 11.91
N TYR A 259 7.65 -14.74 12.62
CA TYR A 259 7.03 -13.43 12.92
C TYR A 259 7.67 -12.29 12.12
N CYS A 260 7.88 -12.49 10.83
CA CYS A 260 8.34 -11.45 9.92
C CYS A 260 7.32 -10.32 9.80
N PHE A 261 6.02 -10.65 9.86
CA PHE A 261 4.93 -9.69 9.79
C PHE A 261 4.20 -9.52 11.13
N GLN A 262 3.76 -8.29 11.40
CA GLN A 262 2.98 -7.96 12.61
C GLN A 262 1.65 -8.70 12.65
N GLU A 263 1.07 -8.95 11.49
CA GLU A 263 -0.19 -9.67 11.31
C GLU A 263 -0.08 -11.14 11.74
N GLU A 264 1.09 -11.76 11.63
CA GLU A 264 1.34 -13.14 12.10
C GLU A 264 1.20 -13.23 13.63
N ILE A 265 1.70 -12.21 14.36
CA ILE A 265 1.49 -12.10 15.81
C ILE A 265 0.01 -11.95 16.15
N MET A 266 -0.71 -11.12 15.37
CA MET A 266 -2.14 -10.87 15.59
C MET A 266 -2.97 -12.11 15.32
N CYS A 267 -2.68 -12.86 14.25
CA CYS A 267 -3.36 -14.12 13.93
C CYS A 267 -3.18 -15.17 15.04
N ASP A 268 -1.96 -15.37 15.49
CA ASP A 268 -1.69 -16.31 16.59
C ASP A 268 -2.33 -15.86 17.91
N ALA A 269 -2.34 -14.55 18.20
CA ALA A 269 -3.04 -14.00 19.34
C ALA A 269 -4.55 -14.28 19.29
N MET A 270 -5.18 -14.02 18.16
CA MET A 270 -6.61 -14.30 17.97
C MET A 270 -6.91 -15.82 18.10
N ALA A 271 -6.01 -16.69 17.64
CA ALA A 271 -6.13 -18.13 17.84
C ALA A 271 -6.00 -18.55 19.32
N CYS A 272 -5.32 -17.73 20.16
CA CYS A 272 -5.34 -17.86 21.61
C CYS A 272 -6.64 -17.32 22.28
N GLY A 273 -7.61 -16.86 21.47
CA GLY A 273 -8.88 -16.29 21.93
C GLY A 273 -8.80 -14.83 22.36
N PHE A 274 -7.75 -14.10 21.96
CA PHE A 274 -7.74 -12.64 22.12
C PHE A 274 -8.66 -11.97 21.10
N SER A 275 -9.27 -10.86 21.47
CA SER A 275 -9.97 -10.02 20.51
C SER A 275 -8.98 -9.35 19.55
N GLU A 276 -9.47 -8.81 18.45
CA GLU A 276 -8.68 -8.08 17.47
C GLU A 276 -7.93 -6.88 18.10
N ALA A 277 -8.60 -6.17 19.00
CA ALA A 277 -7.99 -5.06 19.75
C ALA A 277 -6.91 -5.52 20.72
N GLU A 278 -7.12 -6.64 21.42
CA GLU A 278 -6.11 -7.24 22.30
C GLU A 278 -4.90 -7.73 21.49
N ALA A 279 -5.13 -8.32 20.33
CA ALA A 279 -4.08 -8.77 19.41
C ALA A 279 -3.23 -7.59 18.87
N ASP A 280 -3.86 -6.48 18.50
CA ASP A 280 -3.16 -5.24 18.11
C ASP A 280 -2.40 -4.63 19.28
N ASP A 281 -2.95 -4.67 20.49
CA ASP A 281 -2.28 -4.20 21.69
C ASP A 281 -1.06 -5.06 22.05
N LEU A 282 -1.17 -6.40 21.93
CA LEU A 282 -0.05 -7.33 22.15
C LEU A 282 1.11 -7.03 21.19
N ARG A 283 0.84 -7.00 19.86
CA ARG A 283 1.90 -6.73 18.89
C ARG A 283 2.55 -5.35 19.09
N ARG A 284 1.79 -4.33 19.58
CA ARG A 284 2.36 -3.02 19.95
C ARG A 284 3.23 -3.11 21.20
N ALA A 285 2.79 -3.90 22.21
CA ALA A 285 3.55 -4.11 23.42
C ALA A 285 4.90 -4.78 23.12
N VAL A 286 4.92 -5.78 22.20
CA VAL A 286 6.15 -6.40 21.70
C VAL A 286 7.05 -5.35 21.05
N GLY A 287 6.57 -4.63 20.04
CA GLY A 287 7.36 -3.66 19.30
C GLY A 287 7.89 -2.48 20.15
N ARG A 288 7.27 -2.21 21.30
CA ARG A 288 7.66 -1.16 22.25
C ARG A 288 8.39 -1.68 23.48
N LYS A 289 8.64 -2.98 23.58
CA LYS A 289 9.30 -3.65 24.73
C LYS A 289 8.59 -3.36 26.06
N GLN A 290 7.26 -3.36 26.07
CA GLN A 290 6.46 -3.08 27.26
C GLN A 290 6.30 -4.35 28.12
N THR A 291 7.32 -4.71 28.90
CA THR A 291 7.39 -5.98 29.64
C THR A 291 6.20 -6.21 30.56
N GLU A 292 5.79 -5.21 31.35
CA GLU A 292 4.65 -5.32 32.25
C GLU A 292 3.34 -5.64 31.50
N LYS A 293 3.17 -5.04 30.32
CA LYS A 293 2.00 -5.27 29.49
C LYS A 293 2.03 -6.66 28.83
N LEU A 294 3.21 -7.13 28.46
CA LEU A 294 3.39 -8.47 27.88
C LEU A 294 2.98 -9.58 28.83
N GLU A 295 3.27 -9.42 30.14
CA GLU A 295 2.90 -10.42 31.16
C GLU A 295 1.37 -10.62 31.29
N LEU A 296 0.55 -9.64 30.86
CA LEU A 296 -0.91 -9.81 30.83
C LEU A 296 -1.39 -10.80 29.75
N TYR A 297 -0.64 -10.90 28.66
CA TYR A 297 -0.99 -11.73 27.50
C TYR A 297 -0.34 -13.12 27.56
N ARG A 298 0.82 -13.21 28.23
CA ARG A 298 1.64 -14.42 28.28
C ARG A 298 0.89 -15.70 28.75
N PRO A 299 0.06 -15.70 29.81
CA PRO A 299 -0.57 -16.94 30.27
C PRO A 299 -1.46 -17.60 29.21
N ARG A 300 -2.26 -16.81 28.45
CA ARG A 300 -3.14 -17.34 27.40
C ARG A 300 -2.33 -17.85 26.21
N TRP A 301 -1.28 -17.13 25.81
CA TRP A 301 -0.40 -17.55 24.72
C TRP A 301 0.35 -18.84 25.07
N VAL A 302 0.95 -18.89 26.25
CA VAL A 302 1.74 -20.06 26.69
C VAL A 302 0.85 -21.29 26.87
N ALA A 303 -0.40 -21.12 27.30
CA ALA A 303 -1.36 -22.21 27.38
C ALA A 303 -1.65 -22.85 26.01
N GLN A 304 -1.65 -22.05 24.94
CA GLN A 304 -1.93 -22.53 23.58
C GLN A 304 -0.68 -23.04 22.85
N TYR A 305 0.43 -22.31 22.93
CA TYR A 305 1.60 -22.54 22.09
C TYR A 305 2.89 -22.89 22.84
N GLY A 306 2.88 -22.79 24.16
CA GLY A 306 4.04 -23.06 25.01
C GLY A 306 5.02 -21.90 25.14
N GLU A 307 5.95 -22.04 26.08
CA GLU A 307 6.91 -20.98 26.46
C GLU A 307 7.90 -20.66 25.33
N ALA A 308 8.39 -21.67 24.61
CA ALA A 308 9.30 -21.48 23.48
C ALA A 308 8.70 -20.59 22.39
N SER A 309 7.39 -20.79 22.08
CA SER A 309 6.69 -19.94 21.10
C SER A 309 6.55 -18.50 21.60
N TRP A 310 6.28 -18.29 22.90
CA TRP A 310 6.24 -16.96 23.49
C TRP A 310 7.58 -16.24 23.34
N GLN A 311 8.66 -16.93 23.65
CA GLN A 311 10.01 -16.38 23.54
C GLN A 311 10.33 -16.02 22.09
N THR A 312 10.10 -16.92 21.13
CA THR A 312 10.29 -16.65 19.69
C THR A 312 9.47 -15.44 19.22
N MET A 313 8.20 -15.39 19.62
CA MET A 313 7.30 -14.28 19.26
C MET A 313 7.79 -12.94 19.83
N THR A 314 8.24 -12.89 21.07
CA THR A 314 8.72 -11.66 21.69
C THR A 314 10.05 -11.19 21.13
N GLU A 315 10.95 -12.09 20.75
CA GLU A 315 12.23 -11.79 20.14
C GLU A 315 12.10 -11.35 18.68
N GLN A 316 11.45 -12.16 17.84
CA GLN A 316 11.27 -11.86 16.40
C GLN A 316 10.28 -10.71 16.20
N GLY A 317 9.23 -10.63 17.01
CA GLY A 317 8.19 -9.62 16.92
C GLY A 317 8.70 -8.19 17.09
N LEU A 318 9.84 -7.98 17.75
CA LEU A 318 10.51 -6.68 17.81
C LEU A 318 10.86 -6.14 16.41
N TRP A 319 11.13 -7.04 15.47
CA TRP A 319 11.56 -6.75 14.11
C TRP A 319 10.46 -6.95 13.09
N SER A 320 9.26 -7.38 13.52
CA SER A 320 8.13 -7.59 12.64
C SER A 320 7.70 -6.33 11.90
N TYR A 321 7.24 -6.49 10.66
CA TYR A 321 6.87 -5.39 9.77
C TYR A 321 5.39 -5.46 9.39
N PRO A 322 4.70 -4.32 9.13
CA PRO A 322 3.33 -4.38 8.60
C PRO A 322 3.31 -5.05 7.22
N LYS A 323 2.59 -6.17 7.07
CA LYS A 323 2.51 -6.92 5.81
C LYS A 323 2.01 -6.07 4.66
N ALA A 324 0.95 -5.30 4.88
CA ALA A 324 0.40 -4.40 3.88
C ALA A 324 1.43 -3.39 3.34
N HIS A 325 2.28 -2.86 4.22
CA HIS A 325 3.35 -1.95 3.82
C HIS A 325 4.44 -2.69 3.04
N ALA A 326 4.83 -3.89 3.47
CA ALA A 326 5.81 -4.71 2.76
C ALA A 326 5.35 -5.05 1.34
N VAL A 327 4.07 -5.43 1.19
CA VAL A 327 3.47 -5.73 -0.12
C VAL A 327 3.47 -4.49 -1.02
N ALA A 328 3.14 -3.31 -0.49
CA ALA A 328 3.18 -2.07 -1.27
C ALA A 328 4.61 -1.71 -1.72
N LEU A 329 5.62 -1.89 -0.85
CA LEU A 329 7.03 -1.69 -1.21
C LEU A 329 7.46 -2.69 -2.28
N ALA A 330 7.17 -3.98 -2.10
CA ALA A 330 7.51 -5.04 -3.04
C ALA A 330 6.87 -4.80 -4.43
N TYR A 331 5.65 -4.27 -4.45
CA TYR A 331 4.97 -3.92 -5.69
C TYR A 331 5.73 -2.86 -6.48
N LEU A 332 6.13 -1.76 -5.85
CA LEU A 332 6.93 -0.72 -6.49
C LEU A 332 8.34 -1.22 -6.88
N THR A 333 8.92 -2.07 -6.05
CA THR A 333 10.21 -2.72 -6.34
C THR A 333 10.11 -3.58 -7.59
N TYR A 334 9.08 -4.43 -7.67
CA TYR A 334 8.86 -5.30 -8.81
C TYR A 334 8.61 -4.51 -10.10
N ILE A 335 7.76 -3.49 -10.05
CA ILE A 335 7.49 -2.64 -11.21
C ILE A 335 8.76 -2.02 -11.76
N THR A 336 9.59 -1.43 -10.89
CA THR A 336 10.84 -0.81 -11.36
C THR A 336 11.83 -1.85 -11.90
N ALA A 337 11.85 -3.06 -11.34
CA ALA A 337 12.63 -4.17 -11.87
C ALA A 337 12.11 -4.61 -13.25
N TYR A 338 10.81 -4.80 -13.41
CA TYR A 338 10.17 -5.18 -14.66
C TYR A 338 10.42 -4.15 -15.76
N LEU A 339 10.17 -2.87 -15.48
CA LEU A 339 10.43 -1.79 -16.44
C LEU A 339 11.88 -1.75 -16.87
N LYS A 340 12.81 -1.91 -15.94
CA LYS A 340 14.24 -1.94 -16.25
C LYS A 340 14.66 -3.16 -17.05
N THR A 341 14.06 -4.32 -16.81
CA THR A 341 14.35 -5.57 -17.51
C THR A 341 13.86 -5.55 -18.94
N HIS A 342 12.62 -5.14 -19.15
CA HIS A 342 11.98 -5.21 -20.47
C HIS A 342 12.10 -3.94 -21.29
N PHE A 343 12.36 -2.78 -20.66
CA PHE A 343 12.47 -1.46 -21.31
C PHE A 343 13.69 -0.68 -20.80
N PRO A 344 14.92 -1.25 -20.91
CA PRO A 344 16.11 -0.68 -20.27
C PRO A 344 16.49 0.71 -20.82
N GLU A 345 16.25 1.00 -22.09
CA GLU A 345 16.55 2.30 -22.69
C GLU A 345 15.59 3.38 -22.18
N GLU A 346 14.29 3.10 -22.21
CA GLU A 346 13.22 3.99 -21.76
C GLU A 346 13.37 4.27 -20.26
N PHE A 347 13.64 3.22 -19.46
CA PHE A 347 13.91 3.34 -18.04
C PHE A 347 15.13 4.22 -17.76
N THR A 348 16.22 4.03 -18.50
CA THR A 348 17.43 4.83 -18.33
C THR A 348 17.20 6.30 -18.69
N ARG A 349 16.53 6.59 -19.80
CA ARG A 349 16.16 7.97 -20.15
C ARG A 349 15.28 8.63 -19.10
N ALA A 350 14.26 7.90 -18.61
CA ALA A 350 13.39 8.40 -17.54
C ALA A 350 14.17 8.67 -16.25
N ALA A 351 15.08 7.79 -15.86
CA ALA A 351 15.92 7.97 -14.68
C ALA A 351 16.80 9.22 -14.76
N LEU A 352 17.41 9.47 -15.94
CA LEU A 352 18.22 10.67 -16.17
C LEU A 352 17.36 11.95 -16.12
N CYS A 353 16.16 11.93 -16.69
CA CYS A 353 15.25 13.07 -16.63
C CYS A 353 14.78 13.37 -15.19
N VAL A 354 14.50 12.33 -14.39
CA VAL A 354 14.10 12.50 -12.99
C VAL A 354 15.26 13.07 -12.16
N ALA A 355 16.48 12.56 -12.34
CA ALA A 355 17.66 13.06 -11.67
C ALA A 355 17.94 14.54 -12.03
N ALA A 356 17.84 14.91 -13.30
CA ALA A 356 18.05 16.28 -13.76
C ALA A 356 16.97 17.27 -13.24
N SER A 357 15.77 16.81 -12.90
CA SER A 357 14.72 17.65 -12.34
C SER A 357 14.86 17.91 -10.83
N GLU A 358 15.80 17.23 -10.14
CA GLU A 358 16.17 17.54 -8.75
C GLU A 358 17.14 18.73 -8.65
N ASP A 359 17.86 19.02 -9.72
CA ASP A 359 18.87 20.08 -9.77
C ASP A 359 18.30 21.43 -10.25
N CYS A 360 16.99 21.51 -10.54
CA CYS A 360 16.24 22.71 -10.92
C CYS A 360 15.18 23.07 -9.87
#